data_0f522a7e81bd4029652566d0c2915be9
#
_entry.id   0f522a7e81bd4029652566d0c2915be9
#
_cell.length_a   1.000
_cell.length_b   1.000
_cell.length_c   1.000
_cell.angle_alpha   90.00
_cell.angle_beta   90.00
_cell.angle_gamma   90.00
#
_symmetry.space_group_name_H-M   'P 1'
#
loop_
_entity.id
_entity.type
_entity.pdbx_description
1 polymer ?
#
loop_
_entity_poly.entity_id
_entity_poly.type
_entity_poly.pdbx_seq_one_letter_code
_entity_poly.pdbx_strand_id
1 'polypeptide(L)'
;MAKGKVTEMKIKRTVSLLLMICMLAALPIFTASCAQSGGADVHVFYYTYSDPYISKVRTALDRELKDAHVSFQDHDGNGNQTTQTEQIQTAITNGAKAIVVNIVNTGSDDAANGIISLAKNAGIPVIFFNREVSDAAIKSYDSCAFVGTDAKEAGILQGQIIGEYVAKNFNSLDINGDGAISYVLFKGEEGNNEAIYRTRYSVEEADKILRSENLPALRFYDSANSNKYLVDRNGLWSASAANEYMTTALTSYNEDKGNMIELVICNNDGMAEGAIAALNNAGYNQGKGSRQIPVFGVDATEAAIDLIENGKMTGTVKQDAEGMARAVSRVVTNSMTAGKKLTDDLDGFHIDSGVTKIRIPYSAYLGKEEK
;
A
#
# COMPACT_ATOMS: atom_id res chain seq x y z
N MET A 1 -58.09 -10.54 74.85
CA MET A 1 -57.69 -10.37 73.42
C MET A 1 -56.57 -9.31 73.15
N ALA A 2 -55.97 -8.68 74.14
CA ALA A 2 -55.00 -7.62 73.95
C ALA A 2 -53.52 -8.06 74.00
N LYS A 3 -53.19 -9.20 74.65
CA LYS A 3 -51.79 -9.69 74.78
C LYS A 3 -51.20 -10.34 73.48
N GLY A 4 -52.06 -10.96 72.66
CA GLY A 4 -51.61 -11.63 71.43
C GLY A 4 -51.17 -10.67 70.29
N LYS A 5 -51.85 -9.53 70.15
CA LYS A 5 -51.56 -8.53 69.12
C LYS A 5 -50.23 -7.80 69.33
N VAL A 6 -49.83 -7.58 70.59
CA VAL A 6 -48.55 -6.89 70.92
C VAL A 6 -47.33 -7.77 70.64
N THR A 7 -47.45 -9.08 70.85
CA THR A 7 -46.36 -10.06 70.58
C THR A 7 -46.15 -10.26 69.10
N GLU A 8 -47.21 -10.35 68.28
CA GLU A 8 -47.16 -10.47 66.83
C GLU A 8 -46.57 -9.21 66.18
N MET A 9 -46.87 -8.01 66.65
CA MET A 9 -46.36 -6.75 66.16
C MET A 9 -44.88 -6.57 66.52
N LYS A 10 -44.39 -7.08 67.67
CA LYS A 10 -42.96 -7.06 68.02
C LYS A 10 -42.16 -8.05 67.18
N ILE A 11 -42.69 -9.25 66.92
CA ILE A 11 -42.01 -10.23 66.06
C ILE A 11 -41.93 -9.75 64.61
N LYS A 12 -42.99 -9.15 64.05
CA LYS A 12 -42.92 -8.55 62.69
C LYS A 12 -41.94 -7.39 62.56
N ARG A 13 -41.80 -6.55 63.61
CA ARG A 13 -40.79 -5.45 63.60
C ARG A 13 -39.34 -6.01 63.71
N THR A 14 -39.11 -7.03 64.49
CA THR A 14 -37.78 -7.63 64.66
C THR A 14 -37.35 -8.41 63.39
N VAL A 15 -38.28 -9.13 62.74
CA VAL A 15 -38.05 -9.82 61.47
C VAL A 15 -37.81 -8.80 60.33
N SER A 16 -38.58 -7.69 60.30
CA SER A 16 -38.38 -6.63 59.30
C SER A 16 -37.03 -5.88 59.49
N LEU A 17 -36.58 -5.71 60.75
CA LEU A 17 -35.27 -5.09 61.04
C LEU A 17 -34.09 -6.01 60.68
N LEU A 18 -34.20 -7.34 60.93
CA LEU A 18 -33.21 -8.34 60.52
C LEU A 18 -33.14 -8.50 58.99
N LEU A 19 -34.26 -8.47 58.28
CA LEU A 19 -34.29 -8.46 56.81
C LEU A 19 -33.66 -7.20 56.22
N MET A 20 -33.83 -6.04 56.87
CA MET A 20 -33.22 -4.81 56.44
C MET A 20 -31.70 -4.77 56.69
N ILE A 21 -31.21 -5.38 57.76
CA ILE A 21 -29.79 -5.50 58.06
C ILE A 21 -29.11 -6.55 57.14
N CYS A 22 -29.80 -7.64 56.75
CA CYS A 22 -29.30 -8.61 55.76
C CYS A 22 -29.26 -8.05 54.33
N MET A 23 -30.14 -7.09 53.97
CA MET A 23 -30.08 -6.41 52.68
C MET A 23 -28.97 -5.35 52.59
N LEU A 24 -28.52 -4.80 53.73
CA LEU A 24 -27.36 -3.87 53.72
C LEU A 24 -25.99 -4.62 53.70
N ALA A 25 -25.94 -5.91 54.06
CA ALA A 25 -24.71 -6.70 54.03
C ALA A 25 -24.45 -7.42 52.69
N ALA A 26 -25.42 -7.38 51.76
CA ALA A 26 -25.32 -7.93 50.42
C ALA A 26 -25.21 -6.87 49.32
N LEU A 27 -24.62 -5.68 49.63
CA LEU A 27 -24.03 -4.86 48.58
C LEU A 27 -22.83 -5.63 48.07
N PRO A 28 -22.88 -6.20 46.84
CA PRO A 28 -21.64 -6.58 46.21
C PRO A 28 -20.83 -5.29 46.14
N ILE A 29 -19.65 -5.30 46.74
CA ILE A 29 -18.57 -4.40 46.35
C ILE A 29 -18.37 -4.75 44.87
N PHE A 30 -19.14 -4.09 44.00
CA PHE A 30 -18.70 -3.83 42.67
C PHE A 30 -17.43 -2.96 42.87
N THR A 31 -16.30 -3.63 43.15
CA THR A 31 -15.07 -3.11 42.59
C THR A 31 -15.42 -2.94 41.11
N ALA A 32 -15.78 -1.75 40.73
CA ALA A 32 -15.59 -1.30 39.37
C ALA A 32 -14.11 -1.57 39.10
N SER A 33 -13.77 -2.81 38.70
CA SER A 33 -12.73 -3.01 37.77
C SER A 33 -13.18 -2.09 36.63
N CYS A 34 -12.62 -0.86 36.63
CA CYS A 34 -12.34 -0.22 35.39
C CYS A 34 -11.48 -1.24 34.66
N ALA A 35 -12.11 -2.22 34.01
CA ALA A 35 -11.60 -2.70 32.76
C ALA A 35 -11.51 -1.42 31.97
N GLN A 36 -10.34 -0.77 32.09
CA GLN A 36 -9.84 0.05 31.03
C GLN A 36 -10.18 -0.78 29.80
N SER A 37 -11.20 -0.38 29.05
CA SER A 37 -11.32 -0.76 27.66
C SER A 37 -10.09 -0.14 27.03
N GLY A 38 -8.96 -0.77 27.23
CA GLY A 38 -7.72 -0.38 26.63
C GLY A 38 -7.96 -0.48 25.15
N GLY A 39 -8.14 0.63 24.49
CA GLY A 39 -8.04 0.71 23.06
C GLY A 39 -6.69 0.10 22.64
N ALA A 40 -6.56 -0.29 21.40
CA ALA A 40 -5.28 -0.75 20.88
C ALA A 40 -4.19 0.31 21.15
N ASP A 41 -2.98 -0.14 21.48
CA ASP A 41 -1.85 0.76 21.72
C ASP A 41 -1.37 1.40 20.40
N VAL A 42 -1.45 0.65 19.31
CA VAL A 42 -1.02 1.06 17.97
C VAL A 42 -2.21 1.06 17.01
N HIS A 43 -2.36 2.12 16.25
CA HIS A 43 -3.39 2.18 15.21
C HIS A 43 -2.72 2.30 13.84
N VAL A 44 -3.08 1.39 12.93
CA VAL A 44 -2.55 1.33 11.56
C VAL A 44 -3.61 1.82 10.58
N PHE A 45 -3.27 2.84 9.81
CA PHE A 45 -4.19 3.48 8.86
C PHE A 45 -3.71 3.21 7.44
N TYR A 46 -4.52 2.53 6.65
CA TYR A 46 -4.26 2.24 5.26
C TYR A 46 -4.99 3.23 4.36
N TYR A 47 -4.39 3.58 3.20
CA TYR A 47 -5.06 4.48 2.27
C TYR A 47 -6.31 3.83 1.66
N THR A 48 -6.25 2.52 1.40
CA THR A 48 -7.39 1.65 1.05
C THR A 48 -7.06 0.18 1.29
N TYR A 49 -8.06 -0.63 1.61
CA TYR A 49 -7.93 -2.09 1.70
C TYR A 49 -8.04 -2.78 0.34
N SER A 50 -8.54 -2.08 -0.68
CA SER A 50 -8.78 -2.68 -2.01
C SER A 50 -7.53 -2.86 -2.86
N ASP A 51 -6.41 -2.24 -2.48
CA ASP A 51 -5.12 -2.40 -3.16
C ASP A 51 -4.51 -3.77 -2.83
N PRO A 52 -4.21 -4.64 -3.84
CA PRO A 52 -3.69 -5.98 -3.62
C PRO A 52 -2.32 -6.00 -2.91
N TYR A 53 -1.42 -5.05 -3.26
CA TYR A 53 -0.11 -4.96 -2.60
C TYR A 53 -0.26 -4.53 -1.14
N ILE A 54 -1.07 -3.52 -0.86
CA ILE A 54 -1.35 -3.06 0.51
C ILE A 54 -2.05 -4.13 1.33
N SER A 55 -2.95 -4.93 0.75
CA SER A 55 -3.55 -6.09 1.42
C SER A 55 -2.50 -7.11 1.86
N LYS A 56 -1.47 -7.35 1.03
CA LYS A 56 -0.34 -8.22 1.37
C LYS A 56 0.52 -7.63 2.50
N VAL A 57 0.85 -6.34 2.43
CA VAL A 57 1.57 -5.63 3.51
C VAL A 57 0.79 -5.71 4.81
N ARG A 58 -0.52 -5.45 4.79
CA ARG A 58 -1.41 -5.53 5.96
C ARG A 58 -1.35 -6.92 6.60
N THR A 59 -1.56 -7.97 5.81
CA THR A 59 -1.51 -9.35 6.32
C THR A 59 -0.16 -9.67 6.97
N ALA A 60 0.94 -9.24 6.36
CA ALA A 60 2.28 -9.44 6.90
C ALA A 60 2.50 -8.61 8.18
N LEU A 61 2.09 -7.33 8.19
CA LEU A 61 2.24 -6.44 9.33
C LEU A 61 1.42 -6.90 10.55
N ASP A 62 0.20 -7.38 10.32
CA ASP A 62 -0.64 -7.98 11.36
C ASP A 62 0.06 -9.14 12.05
N ARG A 63 0.72 -10.01 11.29
CA ARG A 63 1.50 -11.12 11.82
C ARG A 63 2.69 -10.60 12.63
N GLU A 64 3.49 -9.70 12.07
CA GLU A 64 4.69 -9.15 12.73
C GLU A 64 4.34 -8.41 14.04
N LEU A 65 3.23 -7.65 14.09
CA LEU A 65 2.78 -6.97 15.30
C LEU A 65 2.26 -7.95 16.35
N LYS A 66 1.54 -9.02 15.94
CA LYS A 66 1.09 -10.10 16.84
C LYS A 66 2.29 -10.84 17.45
N ASP A 67 3.27 -11.18 16.63
CA ASP A 67 4.49 -11.88 17.07
C ASP A 67 5.32 -11.00 18.03
N ALA A 68 5.30 -9.69 17.84
CA ALA A 68 5.89 -8.70 18.73
C ALA A 68 5.04 -8.40 19.99
N HIS A 69 3.87 -9.07 20.17
CA HIS A 69 2.94 -8.83 21.26
C HIS A 69 2.44 -7.39 21.37
N VAL A 70 2.35 -6.69 20.25
CA VAL A 70 1.81 -5.33 20.15
C VAL A 70 0.29 -5.39 19.99
N SER A 71 -0.44 -4.67 20.83
CA SER A 71 -1.89 -4.47 20.67
C SER A 71 -2.13 -3.44 19.56
N PHE A 72 -2.83 -3.80 18.49
CA PHE A 72 -3.08 -2.91 17.36
C PHE A 72 -4.50 -3.00 16.82
N GLN A 73 -4.87 -1.98 16.05
CA GLN A 73 -6.14 -1.89 15.33
C GLN A 73 -5.92 -1.27 13.95
N ASP A 74 -6.48 -1.89 12.92
CA ASP A 74 -6.45 -1.43 11.53
C ASP A 74 -7.63 -0.53 11.18
N HIS A 75 -7.37 0.42 10.27
CA HIS A 75 -8.36 1.35 9.74
C HIS A 75 -8.24 1.48 8.22
N ASP A 76 -9.36 1.47 7.52
CA ASP A 76 -9.44 1.74 6.09
C ASP A 76 -9.79 3.20 5.82
N GLY A 77 -8.90 3.91 5.14
CA GLY A 77 -9.14 5.28 4.67
C GLY A 77 -10.07 5.36 3.47
N ASN A 78 -10.30 4.21 2.82
CA ASN A 78 -11.19 4.09 1.64
C ASN A 78 -10.90 5.14 0.54
N GLY A 79 -9.62 5.46 0.32
CA GLY A 79 -9.18 6.47 -0.64
C GLY A 79 -9.53 7.92 -0.27
N ASN A 80 -9.95 8.18 0.97
CA ASN A 80 -10.41 9.49 1.41
C ASN A 80 -9.54 10.04 2.55
N GLN A 81 -8.80 11.12 2.28
CA GLN A 81 -7.91 11.74 3.26
C GLN A 81 -8.64 12.32 4.46
N THR A 82 -9.83 12.88 4.28
CA THR A 82 -10.64 13.42 5.39
C THR A 82 -11.02 12.30 6.34
N THR A 83 -11.56 11.20 5.81
CA THR A 83 -11.89 9.99 6.59
C THR A 83 -10.68 9.47 7.37
N GLN A 84 -9.52 9.35 6.71
CA GLN A 84 -8.30 8.90 7.37
C GLN A 84 -7.87 9.85 8.50
N THR A 85 -7.94 11.16 8.28
CA THR A 85 -7.57 12.16 9.29
C THR A 85 -8.51 12.10 10.51
N GLU A 86 -9.82 11.95 10.30
CA GLU A 86 -10.81 11.79 11.37
C GLU A 86 -10.61 10.52 12.18
N GLN A 87 -10.27 9.40 11.51
CA GLN A 87 -9.91 8.14 12.17
C GLN A 87 -8.66 8.29 13.04
N ILE A 88 -7.60 8.96 12.53
CA ILE A 88 -6.37 9.26 13.26
C ILE A 88 -6.68 10.11 14.50
N GLN A 89 -7.43 11.17 14.35
CA GLN A 89 -7.78 12.04 15.48
C GLN A 89 -8.59 11.30 16.55
N THR A 90 -9.50 10.42 16.12
CA THR A 90 -10.29 9.57 17.02
C THR A 90 -9.39 8.61 17.78
N ALA A 91 -8.45 7.93 17.10
CA ALA A 91 -7.51 7.01 17.73
C ALA A 91 -6.62 7.71 18.77
N ILE A 92 -6.09 8.89 18.45
CA ILE A 92 -5.28 9.71 19.36
C ILE A 92 -6.12 10.13 20.58
N THR A 93 -7.35 10.58 20.37
CA THR A 93 -8.27 10.96 21.47
C THR A 93 -8.57 9.78 22.39
N ASN A 94 -8.65 8.57 21.83
CA ASN A 94 -8.89 7.34 22.58
C ASN A 94 -7.64 6.73 23.24
N GLY A 95 -6.50 7.42 23.15
CA GLY A 95 -5.27 7.05 23.88
C GLY A 95 -4.30 6.18 23.10
N ALA A 96 -4.29 6.25 21.77
CA ALA A 96 -3.26 5.62 20.94
C ALA A 96 -1.87 6.01 21.44
N LYS A 97 -0.94 5.05 21.51
CA LYS A 97 0.46 5.26 21.88
C LYS A 97 1.38 5.45 20.68
N ALA A 98 0.96 4.98 19.51
CA ALA A 98 1.65 5.20 18.24
C ALA A 98 0.64 5.11 17.09
N ILE A 99 0.93 5.82 16.01
CA ILE A 99 0.18 5.72 14.76
C ILE A 99 1.10 5.32 13.60
N VAL A 100 0.60 4.42 12.75
CA VAL A 100 1.27 3.89 11.55
C VAL A 100 0.41 4.26 10.36
N VAL A 101 0.93 4.98 9.38
CA VAL A 101 0.09 5.64 8.37
C VAL A 101 0.59 5.37 6.95
N ASN A 102 -0.22 4.64 6.20
CA ASN A 102 -0.17 4.60 4.74
C ASN A 102 -1.07 5.72 4.22
N ILE A 103 -0.51 6.89 4.02
CA ILE A 103 -1.25 8.15 3.80
C ILE A 103 -2.03 8.14 2.49
N VAL A 104 -3.25 8.72 2.48
CA VAL A 104 -4.07 8.80 1.26
C VAL A 104 -3.51 9.85 0.29
N ASN A 105 -3.31 11.08 0.71
CA ASN A 105 -2.89 12.17 -0.17
C ASN A 105 -1.39 12.42 -0.04
N THR A 106 -0.66 12.24 -1.14
CA THR A 106 0.78 12.51 -1.27
C THR A 106 1.09 13.65 -2.25
N GLY A 107 0.07 14.26 -2.85
CA GLY A 107 0.25 15.33 -3.85
C GLY A 107 0.76 16.66 -3.25
N SER A 108 0.69 16.84 -1.93
CA SER A 108 1.30 17.93 -1.18
C SER A 108 1.65 17.46 0.24
N ASP A 109 2.48 18.24 0.95
CA ASP A 109 2.84 17.94 2.34
C ASP A 109 1.72 18.27 3.35
N ASP A 110 0.62 18.86 2.94
CA ASP A 110 -0.42 19.36 3.85
C ASP A 110 -1.03 18.26 4.71
N ALA A 111 -1.35 17.11 4.09
CA ALA A 111 -1.91 15.97 4.80
C ALA A 111 -0.89 15.39 5.79
N ALA A 112 0.36 15.17 5.36
CA ALA A 112 1.42 14.66 6.20
C ALA A 112 1.71 15.60 7.38
N ASN A 113 1.84 16.90 7.12
CA ASN A 113 2.07 17.93 8.16
C ASN A 113 0.90 18.00 9.17
N GLY A 114 -0.34 17.85 8.70
CA GLY A 114 -1.51 17.78 9.55
C GLY A 114 -1.46 16.58 10.50
N ILE A 115 -1.17 15.39 9.98
CA ILE A 115 -1.03 14.15 10.77
C ILE A 115 0.13 14.25 11.76
N ILE A 116 1.31 14.74 11.32
CA ILE A 116 2.46 14.96 12.18
C ILE A 116 2.13 15.91 13.32
N SER A 117 1.40 17.00 13.03
CA SER A 117 0.98 17.96 14.05
C SER A 117 0.07 17.33 15.09
N LEU A 118 -0.89 16.48 14.70
CA LEU A 118 -1.74 15.73 15.63
C LEU A 118 -0.91 14.81 16.53
N ALA A 119 0.01 14.04 15.96
CA ALA A 119 0.88 13.11 16.69
C ALA A 119 1.81 13.87 17.66
N LYS A 120 2.44 14.95 17.18
CA LYS A 120 3.36 15.80 17.97
C LYS A 120 2.66 16.46 19.16
N ASN A 121 1.44 16.97 18.96
CA ASN A 121 0.65 17.58 20.04
C ASN A 121 0.24 16.53 21.10
N ALA A 122 0.04 15.29 20.70
CA ALA A 122 -0.24 14.18 21.61
C ALA A 122 1.03 13.55 22.22
N GLY A 123 2.22 13.91 21.73
CA GLY A 123 3.49 13.36 22.20
C GLY A 123 3.71 11.89 21.80
N ILE A 124 3.09 11.42 20.71
CA ILE A 124 3.19 10.03 20.24
C ILE A 124 3.95 9.93 18.92
N PRO A 125 4.64 8.80 18.64
CA PRO A 125 5.31 8.58 17.39
C PRO A 125 4.33 8.40 16.22
N VAL A 126 4.77 8.84 15.03
CA VAL A 126 4.10 8.59 13.74
C VAL A 126 5.06 7.94 12.76
N ILE A 127 4.66 6.79 12.22
CA ILE A 127 5.42 6.02 11.25
C ILE A 127 4.65 6.00 9.93
N PHE A 128 5.10 6.74 8.94
CA PHE A 128 4.57 6.62 7.60
C PHE A 128 5.16 5.40 6.91
N PHE A 129 4.40 4.76 6.02
CA PHE A 129 4.91 3.64 5.25
C PHE A 129 4.36 3.59 3.83
N ASN A 130 5.11 2.96 2.91
CA ASN A 130 4.83 2.74 1.50
C ASN A 130 4.68 4.04 0.69
N ARG A 131 3.70 4.87 0.96
CA ARG A 131 3.42 6.13 0.23
C ARG A 131 4.28 7.26 0.80
N GLU A 132 5.30 7.66 0.03
CA GLU A 132 6.37 8.50 0.54
C GLU A 132 5.91 9.93 0.86
N VAL A 133 6.34 10.43 2.01
CA VAL A 133 6.21 11.83 2.42
C VAL A 133 7.57 12.54 2.32
N SER A 134 7.56 13.87 2.24
CA SER A 134 8.79 14.63 2.04
C SER A 134 9.77 14.52 3.22
N ASP A 135 11.05 14.75 2.94
CA ASP A 135 12.09 14.85 3.98
C ASP A 135 11.80 15.96 4.98
N ALA A 136 11.25 17.08 4.49
CA ALA A 136 10.89 18.21 5.32
C ALA A 136 9.80 17.83 6.35
N ALA A 137 8.79 17.08 5.91
CA ALA A 137 7.75 16.57 6.78
C ALA A 137 8.33 15.65 7.86
N ILE A 138 9.14 14.64 7.49
CA ILE A 138 9.77 13.72 8.46
C ILE A 138 10.64 14.46 9.47
N LYS A 139 11.48 15.40 9.02
CA LYS A 139 12.38 16.20 9.88
C LYS A 139 11.67 17.16 10.82
N SER A 140 10.37 17.43 10.61
CA SER A 140 9.61 18.37 11.47
C SER A 140 9.29 17.81 12.86
N TYR A 141 9.49 16.50 13.07
CA TYR A 141 9.21 15.83 14.33
C TYR A 141 10.18 14.65 14.57
N ASP A 142 10.94 14.67 15.68
CA ASP A 142 11.96 13.66 15.98
C ASP A 142 11.39 12.23 16.14
N SER A 143 10.12 12.11 16.54
CA SER A 143 9.42 10.82 16.64
C SER A 143 8.63 10.48 15.36
N CYS A 144 9.08 10.96 14.20
CA CYS A 144 8.54 10.66 12.90
C CYS A 144 9.51 9.82 12.07
N ALA A 145 9.00 8.78 11.41
CA ALA A 145 9.77 7.95 10.50
C ALA A 145 8.97 7.63 9.23
N PHE A 146 9.69 7.24 8.18
CA PHE A 146 9.11 6.62 6.99
C PHE A 146 9.76 5.25 6.75
N VAL A 147 8.94 4.26 6.41
CA VAL A 147 9.39 2.93 5.97
C VAL A 147 8.82 2.68 4.59
N GLY A 148 9.68 2.54 3.60
CA GLY A 148 9.22 2.33 2.24
C GLY A 148 10.36 2.16 1.25
N THR A 149 10.03 2.13 0.00
CA THR A 149 10.99 1.95 -1.10
C THR A 149 11.53 3.31 -1.57
N ASP A 150 12.57 3.29 -2.38
CA ASP A 150 12.90 4.43 -3.26
C ASP A 150 12.10 4.28 -4.55
N ALA A 151 11.08 5.12 -4.71
CA ALA A 151 10.18 5.08 -5.87
C ALA A 151 10.92 5.21 -7.22
N LYS A 152 12.07 5.89 -7.23
CA LYS A 152 12.92 6.01 -8.41
C LYS A 152 13.55 4.68 -8.81
N GLU A 153 13.98 3.87 -7.84
CA GLU A 153 14.58 2.55 -8.07
C GLU A 153 13.61 1.63 -8.82
N ALA A 154 12.32 1.63 -8.47
CA ALA A 154 11.31 0.83 -9.18
C ALA A 154 11.23 1.18 -10.67
N GLY A 155 11.18 2.47 -10.99
CA GLY A 155 11.14 2.93 -12.39
C GLY A 155 12.40 2.57 -13.16
N ILE A 156 13.57 2.71 -12.53
CA ILE A 156 14.85 2.33 -13.13
C ILE A 156 14.89 0.83 -13.43
N LEU A 157 14.58 -0.01 -12.46
CA LEU A 157 14.56 -1.46 -12.65
C LEU A 157 13.54 -1.89 -13.70
N GLN A 158 12.33 -1.30 -13.66
CA GLN A 158 11.31 -1.57 -14.68
C GLN A 158 11.80 -1.17 -16.08
N GLY A 159 12.42 0.00 -16.22
CA GLY A 159 13.01 0.44 -17.49
C GLY A 159 14.14 -0.46 -17.97
N GLN A 160 14.99 -0.96 -17.06
CA GLN A 160 16.05 -1.91 -17.39
C GLN A 160 15.50 -3.21 -17.97
N ILE A 161 14.57 -3.86 -17.27
CA ILE A 161 13.98 -5.13 -17.77
C ILE A 161 13.20 -4.93 -19.06
N ILE A 162 12.53 -3.78 -19.25
CA ILE A 162 11.85 -3.44 -20.51
C ILE A 162 12.87 -3.26 -21.64
N GLY A 163 13.89 -2.44 -21.42
CA GLY A 163 14.90 -2.14 -22.43
C GLY A 163 15.66 -3.39 -22.90
N GLU A 164 16.10 -4.24 -21.97
CA GLU A 164 16.74 -5.53 -22.26
C GLU A 164 15.82 -6.47 -23.03
N TYR A 165 14.56 -6.58 -22.60
CA TYR A 165 13.58 -7.43 -23.28
C TYR A 165 13.29 -6.94 -24.69
N VAL A 166 13.04 -5.65 -24.87
CA VAL A 166 12.75 -5.03 -26.17
C VAL A 166 13.96 -5.14 -27.09
N ALA A 167 15.16 -4.83 -26.62
CA ALA A 167 16.38 -4.93 -27.43
C ALA A 167 16.59 -6.34 -27.97
N LYS A 168 16.41 -7.36 -27.13
CA LYS A 168 16.54 -8.76 -27.52
C LYS A 168 15.50 -9.23 -28.53
N ASN A 169 14.30 -8.67 -28.48
CA ASN A 169 13.13 -9.14 -29.23
C ASN A 169 12.63 -8.14 -30.27
N PHE A 170 13.35 -7.06 -30.56
CA PHE A 170 12.90 -5.89 -31.32
C PHE A 170 12.15 -6.26 -32.60
N ASN A 171 12.78 -7.06 -33.48
CA ASN A 171 12.20 -7.44 -34.77
C ASN A 171 10.91 -8.25 -34.68
N SER A 172 10.67 -8.97 -33.59
CA SER A 172 9.44 -9.74 -33.36
C SER A 172 8.34 -8.92 -32.69
N LEU A 173 8.74 -7.84 -32.02
CA LEU A 173 7.83 -6.91 -31.34
C LEU A 173 7.33 -5.81 -32.27
N ASP A 174 8.10 -5.40 -33.25
CA ASP A 174 7.69 -4.48 -34.32
C ASP A 174 6.67 -5.18 -35.23
N ILE A 175 5.44 -5.28 -34.75
CA ILE A 175 4.34 -6.03 -35.38
C ILE A 175 3.89 -5.34 -36.67
N ASN A 176 3.90 -4.01 -36.66
CA ASN A 176 3.45 -3.21 -37.78
C ASN A 176 4.56 -2.91 -38.81
N GLY A 177 5.83 -3.24 -38.48
CA GLY A 177 6.99 -3.09 -39.38
C GLY A 177 7.41 -1.66 -39.62
N ASP A 178 7.09 -0.71 -38.71
CA ASP A 178 7.40 0.72 -38.89
C ASP A 178 8.75 1.14 -38.29
N GLY A 179 9.49 0.18 -37.73
CA GLY A 179 10.83 0.37 -37.19
C GLY A 179 10.86 1.04 -35.83
N ALA A 180 9.77 1.02 -35.05
CA ALA A 180 9.71 1.53 -33.70
C ALA A 180 8.76 0.67 -32.86
N ILE A 181 8.99 0.56 -31.55
CA ILE A 181 8.07 -0.13 -30.65
C ILE A 181 7.11 0.87 -30.02
N SER A 182 5.82 0.73 -30.33
CA SER A 182 4.76 1.55 -29.77
C SER A 182 4.33 1.06 -28.40
N TYR A 183 4.22 1.98 -27.42
CA TYR A 183 3.82 1.60 -26.06
C TYR A 183 2.61 2.38 -25.57
N VAL A 184 1.85 1.77 -24.63
CA VAL A 184 0.93 2.43 -23.73
C VAL A 184 1.47 2.39 -22.32
N LEU A 185 1.22 3.45 -21.53
CA LEU A 185 1.62 3.50 -20.12
C LEU A 185 0.43 3.88 -19.25
N PHE A 186 0.17 3.04 -18.22
CA PHE A 186 -0.86 3.27 -17.21
C PHE A 186 -0.26 3.80 -15.93
N LYS A 187 -0.63 5.04 -15.57
CA LYS A 187 -0.18 5.76 -14.37
C LYS A 187 -1.20 5.61 -13.26
N GLY A 188 -0.74 5.29 -12.05
CA GLY A 188 -1.61 5.02 -10.90
C GLY A 188 -2.34 6.25 -10.36
N GLU A 189 -1.63 7.39 -10.23
CA GLU A 189 -2.14 8.59 -9.57
C GLU A 189 -1.36 9.83 -9.98
N GLU A 190 -2.02 10.98 -10.05
CA GLU A 190 -1.31 12.26 -10.20
C GLU A 190 -0.75 12.76 -8.86
N GLY A 191 0.43 13.38 -8.90
CA GLY A 191 1.08 13.96 -7.72
C GLY A 191 1.73 12.95 -6.77
N ASN A 192 1.56 11.67 -6.99
CA ASN A 192 2.19 10.61 -6.20
C ASN A 192 3.62 10.32 -6.71
N ASN A 193 4.60 10.27 -5.81
CA ASN A 193 6.02 10.09 -6.19
C ASN A 193 6.27 8.75 -6.88
N GLU A 194 5.67 7.65 -6.40
CA GLU A 194 5.80 6.33 -7.02
C GLU A 194 5.28 6.36 -8.46
N ALA A 195 4.11 6.97 -8.68
CA ALA A 195 3.54 7.10 -10.01
C ALA A 195 4.38 7.99 -10.92
N ILE A 196 4.89 9.11 -10.42
CA ILE A 196 5.74 10.04 -11.18
C ILE A 196 7.03 9.35 -11.63
N TYR A 197 7.75 8.71 -10.71
CA TYR A 197 9.06 8.13 -11.00
C TYR A 197 8.95 6.82 -11.78
N ARG A 198 7.98 5.95 -11.48
CA ARG A 198 7.73 4.75 -12.28
C ARG A 198 7.36 5.11 -13.73
N THR A 199 6.49 6.11 -13.92
CA THR A 199 6.11 6.60 -15.26
C THR A 199 7.31 7.15 -16.03
N ARG A 200 8.14 7.93 -15.37
CA ARG A 200 9.29 8.58 -16.02
C ARG A 200 10.41 7.59 -16.33
N TYR A 201 10.92 6.92 -15.30
CA TYR A 201 12.15 6.13 -15.42
C TYR A 201 11.96 4.82 -16.16
N SER A 202 10.74 4.23 -16.17
CA SER A 202 10.48 3.03 -16.97
C SER A 202 10.72 3.25 -18.46
N VAL A 203 10.42 4.44 -18.97
CA VAL A 203 10.65 4.80 -20.37
C VAL A 203 12.08 5.33 -20.57
N GLU A 204 12.57 6.24 -19.70
CA GLU A 204 13.91 6.83 -19.86
C GLU A 204 15.04 5.79 -19.81
N GLU A 205 14.95 4.80 -18.88
CA GLU A 205 15.97 3.76 -18.77
C GLU A 205 15.87 2.73 -19.89
N ALA A 206 14.65 2.35 -20.31
CA ALA A 206 14.46 1.51 -21.49
C ALA A 206 15.08 2.17 -22.73
N ASP A 207 14.82 3.45 -22.95
CA ASP A 207 15.37 4.20 -24.06
C ASP A 207 16.91 4.35 -24.02
N LYS A 208 17.52 4.38 -22.83
CA LYS A 208 18.98 4.35 -22.70
C LYS A 208 19.57 3.04 -23.23
N ILE A 209 18.97 1.92 -22.86
CA ILE A 209 19.40 0.58 -23.31
C ILE A 209 19.21 0.46 -24.82
N LEU A 210 18.02 0.82 -25.34
CA LEU A 210 17.77 0.78 -26.77
C LEU A 210 18.77 1.62 -27.58
N ARG A 211 19.09 2.81 -27.12
CA ARG A 211 20.11 3.64 -27.77
C ARG A 211 21.51 3.00 -27.73
N SER A 212 21.88 2.31 -26.64
CA SER A 212 23.18 1.63 -26.57
C SER A 212 23.29 0.45 -27.56
N GLU A 213 22.14 -0.14 -27.92
CA GLU A 213 22.02 -1.20 -28.92
C GLU A 213 21.76 -0.66 -30.34
N ASN A 214 21.85 0.67 -30.56
CA ASN A 214 21.53 1.35 -31.83
C ASN A 214 20.08 1.13 -32.31
N LEU A 215 19.14 0.94 -31.37
CA LEU A 215 17.72 0.81 -31.65
C LEU A 215 16.98 2.14 -31.40
N PRO A 216 15.86 2.38 -32.08
CA PRO A 216 15.05 3.59 -31.85
C PRO A 216 14.43 3.59 -30.46
N ALA A 217 14.17 4.79 -29.93
CA ALA A 217 13.46 4.96 -28.67
C ALA A 217 12.01 4.48 -28.77
N LEU A 218 11.43 4.13 -27.63
CA LEU A 218 10.01 3.77 -27.50
C LEU A 218 9.13 4.94 -27.95
N ARG A 219 8.02 4.63 -28.61
CA ARG A 219 7.06 5.62 -29.11
C ARG A 219 5.70 5.43 -28.42
N PHE A 220 5.20 6.49 -27.75
CA PHE A 220 3.83 6.41 -27.21
C PHE A 220 2.82 6.25 -28.33
N TYR A 221 1.87 5.33 -28.19
CA TYR A 221 0.97 4.89 -29.25
C TYR A 221 0.07 6.00 -29.84
N ASP A 222 -0.31 6.99 -29.00
CA ASP A 222 -1.15 8.12 -29.41
C ASP A 222 -0.35 9.42 -29.44
N SER A 223 0.01 9.88 -30.63
CA SER A 223 0.79 11.10 -30.82
C SER A 223 0.04 12.38 -30.39
N ALA A 224 -1.28 12.33 -30.22
CA ALA A 224 -2.07 13.46 -29.73
C ALA A 224 -1.99 13.61 -28.20
N ASN A 225 -1.63 12.56 -27.47
CA ASN A 225 -1.46 12.59 -26.03
C ASN A 225 -0.04 13.07 -25.67
N SER A 226 0.08 14.36 -25.35
CA SER A 226 1.36 14.97 -24.96
C SER A 226 1.92 14.47 -23.63
N ASN A 227 1.07 13.93 -22.74
CA ASN A 227 1.51 13.39 -21.44
C ASN A 227 2.22 12.05 -21.58
N LYS A 228 1.91 11.29 -22.65
CA LYS A 228 2.46 9.95 -22.91
C LYS A 228 2.14 8.93 -21.83
N TYR A 229 1.01 9.08 -21.17
CA TYR A 229 0.43 8.12 -20.22
C TYR A 229 -1.10 8.27 -20.13
N LEU A 230 -1.75 7.25 -19.57
CA LEU A 230 -3.15 7.26 -19.18
C LEU A 230 -3.22 7.08 -17.66
N VAL A 231 -3.85 8.01 -16.94
CA VAL A 231 -3.89 8.00 -15.48
C VAL A 231 -5.21 7.46 -14.95
N ASP A 232 -5.17 6.67 -13.88
CA ASP A 232 -6.38 6.37 -13.10
C ASP A 232 -6.85 7.67 -12.42
N ARG A 233 -7.97 8.20 -12.91
CA ARG A 233 -8.52 9.49 -12.46
C ARG A 233 -8.95 9.50 -10.99
N ASN A 234 -9.19 8.31 -10.43
CA ASN A 234 -9.57 8.15 -9.04
C ASN A 234 -8.36 7.95 -8.12
N GLY A 235 -7.15 7.78 -8.68
CA GLY A 235 -5.93 7.54 -7.92
C GLY A 235 -5.91 6.22 -7.15
N LEU A 236 -6.68 5.22 -7.60
CA LEU A 236 -6.84 3.93 -6.95
C LEU A 236 -5.91 2.85 -7.51
N TRP A 237 -5.10 3.16 -8.53
CA TRP A 237 -4.17 2.21 -9.17
C TRP A 237 -4.88 0.94 -9.69
N SER A 238 -6.09 1.12 -10.20
CA SER A 238 -7.07 0.05 -10.39
C SER A 238 -6.92 -0.71 -11.71
N ALA A 239 -7.16 -2.02 -11.64
CA ALA A 239 -7.28 -2.89 -12.81
C ALA A 239 -8.41 -2.42 -13.74
N SER A 240 -9.51 -1.92 -13.20
CA SER A 240 -10.67 -1.46 -13.99
C SER A 240 -10.33 -0.27 -14.88
N ALA A 241 -9.58 0.71 -14.38
CA ALA A 241 -9.16 1.87 -15.16
C ALA A 241 -8.25 1.46 -16.32
N ALA A 242 -7.24 0.60 -16.07
CA ALA A 242 -6.36 0.11 -17.12
C ALA A 242 -7.10 -0.75 -18.15
N ASN A 243 -8.05 -1.58 -17.71
CA ASN A 243 -8.88 -2.38 -18.61
C ASN A 243 -9.73 -1.50 -19.54
N GLU A 244 -10.42 -0.50 -19.01
CA GLU A 244 -11.24 0.43 -19.79
C GLU A 244 -10.41 1.18 -20.84
N TYR A 245 -9.27 1.74 -20.42
CA TYR A 245 -8.38 2.46 -21.31
C TYR A 245 -7.77 1.55 -22.39
N MET A 246 -7.30 0.36 -22.02
CA MET A 246 -6.72 -0.59 -22.97
C MET A 246 -7.79 -1.08 -23.97
N THR A 247 -8.99 -1.42 -23.50
CA THR A 247 -10.11 -1.81 -24.35
C THR A 247 -10.43 -0.70 -25.36
N THR A 248 -10.51 0.54 -24.90
CA THR A 248 -10.76 1.70 -25.77
C THR A 248 -9.63 1.88 -26.78
N ALA A 249 -8.38 1.81 -26.36
CA ALA A 249 -7.23 1.97 -27.25
C ALA A 249 -7.20 0.90 -28.35
N LEU A 250 -7.46 -0.36 -28.00
CA LEU A 250 -7.48 -1.49 -28.96
C LEU A 250 -8.55 -1.36 -30.05
N THR A 251 -9.61 -0.55 -29.88
CA THR A 251 -10.56 -0.27 -30.94
C THR A 251 -9.95 0.50 -32.12
N SER A 252 -8.91 1.28 -31.86
CA SER A 252 -8.28 2.17 -32.85
C SER A 252 -6.83 1.80 -33.16
N TYR A 253 -6.14 1.11 -32.26
CA TYR A 253 -4.74 0.73 -32.37
C TYR A 253 -4.63 -0.80 -32.28
N ASN A 254 -4.63 -1.47 -33.43
CA ASN A 254 -4.62 -2.92 -33.55
C ASN A 254 -3.94 -3.36 -34.86
N GLU A 255 -3.69 -4.66 -35.01
CA GLU A 255 -3.03 -5.24 -36.19
C GLU A 255 -3.75 -4.94 -37.50
N ASP A 256 -5.10 -5.04 -37.52
CA ASP A 256 -5.88 -4.81 -38.74
C ASP A 256 -5.73 -3.39 -39.29
N LYS A 257 -5.40 -2.44 -38.44
CA LYS A 257 -5.15 -1.04 -38.77
C LYS A 257 -3.69 -0.70 -39.04
N GLY A 258 -2.79 -1.66 -38.80
CA GLY A 258 -1.36 -1.47 -38.99
C GLY A 258 -0.72 -0.49 -38.02
N ASN A 259 -1.29 -0.35 -36.80
CA ASN A 259 -0.82 0.57 -35.76
C ASN A 259 -0.94 -0.02 -34.35
N MET A 260 -0.70 -1.32 -34.21
CA MET A 260 -0.83 -2.05 -32.96
C MET A 260 0.00 -1.43 -31.83
N ILE A 261 -0.57 -1.46 -30.59
CA ILE A 261 0.20 -1.23 -29.37
C ILE A 261 1.06 -2.48 -29.12
N GLU A 262 2.38 -2.30 -29.03
CA GLU A 262 3.36 -3.39 -29.03
C GLU A 262 4.01 -3.63 -27.66
N LEU A 263 3.76 -2.73 -26.71
CA LEU A 263 4.28 -2.79 -25.35
C LEU A 263 3.33 -2.12 -24.36
N VAL A 264 3.10 -2.76 -23.21
CA VAL A 264 2.29 -2.22 -22.11
C VAL A 264 3.15 -2.04 -20.87
N ILE A 265 3.19 -0.81 -20.36
CA ILE A 265 3.90 -0.43 -19.15
C ILE A 265 2.87 -0.02 -18.09
N CYS A 266 2.94 -0.60 -16.90
CA CYS A 266 2.01 -0.31 -15.82
C CYS A 266 2.75 0.13 -14.56
N ASN A 267 2.22 1.12 -13.86
CA ASN A 267 2.80 1.56 -12.61
C ASN A 267 2.68 0.52 -11.48
N ASN A 268 1.70 -0.41 -11.58
CA ASN A 268 1.57 -1.55 -10.68
C ASN A 268 1.00 -2.79 -11.38
N ASP A 269 1.02 -3.93 -10.69
CA ASP A 269 0.54 -5.21 -11.20
C ASP A 269 -0.99 -5.24 -11.36
N GLY A 270 -1.75 -4.58 -10.48
CA GLY A 270 -3.20 -4.49 -10.63
C GLY A 270 -3.62 -3.86 -11.95
N MET A 271 -2.94 -2.79 -12.38
CA MET A 271 -3.17 -2.18 -13.71
C MET A 271 -2.72 -3.11 -14.84
N ALA A 272 -1.61 -3.87 -14.64
CA ALA A 272 -1.15 -4.87 -15.61
C ALA A 272 -2.17 -5.98 -15.80
N GLU A 273 -2.77 -6.50 -14.73
CA GLU A 273 -3.87 -7.47 -14.77
C GLU A 273 -5.07 -6.94 -15.57
N GLY A 274 -5.44 -5.69 -15.34
CA GLY A 274 -6.51 -5.03 -16.09
C GLY A 274 -6.23 -4.92 -17.59
N ALA A 275 -5.01 -4.51 -17.94
CA ALA A 275 -4.57 -4.42 -19.34
C ALA A 275 -4.53 -5.80 -20.02
N ILE A 276 -4.02 -6.82 -19.30
CA ILE A 276 -4.00 -8.21 -19.79
C ILE A 276 -5.42 -8.73 -20.03
N ALA A 277 -6.37 -8.43 -19.15
CA ALA A 277 -7.77 -8.83 -19.36
C ALA A 277 -8.36 -8.23 -20.66
N ALA A 278 -8.04 -6.96 -20.98
CA ALA A 278 -8.43 -6.34 -22.25
C ALA A 278 -7.73 -6.99 -23.46
N LEU A 279 -6.41 -7.28 -23.33
CA LEU A 279 -5.66 -8.00 -24.36
C LEU A 279 -6.21 -9.41 -24.59
N ASN A 280 -6.56 -10.15 -23.55
CA ASN A 280 -7.16 -11.48 -23.65
C ASN A 280 -8.50 -11.44 -24.44
N ASN A 281 -9.33 -10.43 -24.18
CA ASN A 281 -10.60 -10.24 -24.90
C ASN A 281 -10.39 -9.93 -26.40
N ALA A 282 -9.24 -9.32 -26.73
CA ALA A 282 -8.83 -9.05 -28.11
C ALA A 282 -8.03 -10.19 -28.76
N GLY A 283 -7.84 -11.33 -28.07
CA GLY A 283 -7.15 -12.51 -28.62
C GLY A 283 -5.65 -12.59 -28.32
N TYR A 284 -5.08 -11.62 -27.58
CA TYR A 284 -3.68 -11.59 -27.19
C TYR A 284 -3.47 -12.15 -25.76
N ASN A 285 -2.24 -12.49 -25.41
CA ASN A 285 -1.80 -12.87 -24.05
C ASN A 285 -2.64 -13.98 -23.39
N GLN A 286 -3.15 -14.94 -24.17
CA GLN A 286 -3.96 -16.05 -23.64
C GLN A 286 -3.12 -17.23 -23.11
N GLY A 287 -1.79 -17.11 -23.11
CA GLY A 287 -0.85 -18.13 -22.74
C GLY A 287 -0.11 -18.74 -23.93
N LYS A 288 0.49 -19.93 -23.75
CA LYS A 288 1.31 -20.59 -24.79
C LYS A 288 0.55 -20.73 -26.10
N GLY A 289 1.14 -20.21 -27.19
CA GLY A 289 0.57 -20.30 -28.55
C GLY A 289 -0.28 -19.11 -28.99
N SER A 290 -0.64 -18.20 -28.11
CA SER A 290 -1.22 -16.91 -28.52
C SER A 290 -0.14 -15.87 -28.77
N ARG A 291 -0.45 -14.86 -29.60
CA ARG A 291 0.44 -13.72 -29.75
C ARG A 291 0.55 -12.97 -28.42
N GLN A 292 1.77 -12.67 -28.02
CA GLN A 292 2.07 -11.98 -26.78
C GLN A 292 2.40 -10.51 -27.06
N ILE A 293 1.72 -9.60 -26.37
CA ILE A 293 2.12 -8.21 -26.23
C ILE A 293 2.81 -8.13 -24.88
N PRO A 294 4.09 -7.71 -24.78
CA PRO A 294 4.77 -7.64 -23.51
C PRO A 294 4.10 -6.67 -22.55
N VAL A 295 3.89 -7.12 -21.32
CA VAL A 295 3.28 -6.34 -20.23
C VAL A 295 4.21 -6.36 -19.03
N PHE A 296 4.52 -5.19 -18.50
CA PHE A 296 5.38 -5.02 -17.33
C PHE A 296 4.66 -4.25 -16.22
N GLY A 297 4.78 -4.75 -14.99
CA GLY A 297 4.19 -4.17 -13.78
C GLY A 297 5.22 -3.85 -12.71
N VAL A 298 4.71 -3.57 -11.51
CA VAL A 298 5.47 -3.43 -10.26
C VAL A 298 4.62 -4.02 -9.15
N ASP A 299 5.20 -4.72 -8.19
CA ASP A 299 4.78 -5.25 -6.90
C ASP A 299 5.10 -6.74 -6.72
N ALA A 300 5.08 -7.55 -7.77
CA ALA A 300 5.10 -9.01 -7.76
C ALA A 300 3.97 -9.57 -6.87
N THR A 301 2.73 -9.17 -7.19
CA THR A 301 1.53 -9.78 -6.59
C THR A 301 1.46 -11.27 -6.95
N GLU A 302 0.76 -12.08 -6.17
CA GLU A 302 0.59 -13.51 -6.49
C GLU A 302 -0.07 -13.70 -7.85
N ALA A 303 -1.07 -12.88 -8.18
CA ALA A 303 -1.74 -12.92 -9.47
C ALA A 303 -0.79 -12.57 -10.62
N ALA A 304 0.06 -11.54 -10.47
CA ALA A 304 1.05 -11.18 -11.49
C ALA A 304 2.12 -12.28 -11.67
N ILE A 305 2.57 -12.88 -10.57
CA ILE A 305 3.49 -14.03 -10.62
C ILE A 305 2.86 -15.18 -11.42
N ASP A 306 1.60 -15.53 -11.15
CA ASP A 306 0.88 -16.56 -11.89
C ASP A 306 0.73 -16.20 -13.37
N LEU A 307 0.46 -14.94 -13.70
CA LEU A 307 0.38 -14.48 -15.08
C LEU A 307 1.74 -14.59 -15.79
N ILE A 308 2.83 -14.29 -15.12
CA ILE A 308 4.19 -14.42 -15.67
C ILE A 308 4.54 -15.89 -15.89
N GLU A 309 4.30 -16.77 -14.92
CA GLU A 309 4.59 -18.20 -15.02
C GLU A 309 3.75 -18.89 -16.10
N ASN A 310 2.55 -18.38 -16.39
CA ASN A 310 1.69 -18.86 -17.48
C ASN A 310 1.94 -18.18 -18.83
N GLY A 311 2.94 -17.30 -18.96
CA GLY A 311 3.29 -16.59 -20.18
C GLY A 311 2.23 -15.61 -20.67
N LYS A 312 1.47 -15.00 -19.76
CA LYS A 312 0.46 -13.95 -20.06
C LYS A 312 0.97 -12.56 -19.72
N MET A 313 1.94 -12.45 -18.81
CA MET A 313 2.65 -11.24 -18.45
C MET A 313 4.14 -11.46 -18.64
N THR A 314 4.91 -10.43 -18.94
CA THR A 314 6.34 -10.55 -19.28
C THR A 314 7.23 -10.41 -18.06
N GLY A 315 6.91 -9.50 -17.13
CA GLY A 315 7.71 -9.29 -15.95
C GLY A 315 7.15 -8.22 -15.02
N THR A 316 7.69 -8.18 -13.83
CA THR A 316 7.34 -7.17 -12.82
C THR A 316 8.56 -6.82 -11.97
N VAL A 317 8.50 -5.69 -11.29
CA VAL A 317 9.47 -5.30 -10.26
C VAL A 317 8.88 -5.62 -8.90
N LYS A 318 9.52 -6.55 -8.18
CA LYS A 318 9.04 -6.99 -6.86
C LYS A 318 9.26 -5.90 -5.82
N GLN A 319 8.20 -5.54 -5.12
CA GLN A 319 8.18 -4.75 -3.89
C GLN A 319 8.04 -5.69 -2.70
N ASP A 320 9.03 -5.71 -1.78
CA ASP A 320 9.05 -6.67 -0.66
C ASP A 320 8.08 -6.27 0.47
N ALA A 321 6.83 -6.75 0.38
CA ALA A 321 5.81 -6.51 1.40
C ALA A 321 6.17 -7.09 2.77
N GLU A 322 6.84 -8.25 2.81
CA GLU A 322 7.30 -8.89 4.04
C GLU A 322 8.42 -8.08 4.70
N GLY A 323 9.38 -7.61 3.91
CA GLY A 323 10.46 -6.73 4.39
C GLY A 323 9.90 -5.40 4.93
N MET A 324 8.92 -4.81 4.22
CA MET A 324 8.25 -3.61 4.68
C MET A 324 7.55 -3.83 6.02
N ALA A 325 6.78 -4.90 6.16
CA ALA A 325 6.07 -5.24 7.39
C ALA A 325 7.04 -5.45 8.56
N ARG A 326 8.13 -6.20 8.36
CA ARG A 326 9.17 -6.39 9.38
C ARG A 326 9.80 -5.06 9.83
N ALA A 327 10.15 -4.20 8.88
CA ALA A 327 10.74 -2.90 9.19
C ALA A 327 9.75 -1.99 9.95
N VAL A 328 8.49 -1.90 9.51
CA VAL A 328 7.44 -1.14 10.21
C VAL A 328 7.25 -1.66 11.64
N SER A 329 7.08 -2.98 11.82
CA SER A 329 6.92 -3.60 13.14
C SER A 329 8.12 -3.31 14.07
N ARG A 330 9.34 -3.33 13.53
CA ARG A 330 10.56 -3.00 14.29
C ARG A 330 10.55 -1.53 14.72
N VAL A 331 10.27 -0.59 13.82
CA VAL A 331 10.17 0.84 14.14
C VAL A 331 9.08 1.10 15.18
N VAL A 332 7.91 0.45 15.07
CA VAL A 332 6.84 0.51 16.08
C VAL A 332 7.34 0.03 17.44
N THR A 333 7.95 -1.14 17.50
CA THR A 333 8.46 -1.72 18.75
C THR A 333 9.53 -0.81 19.38
N ASN A 334 10.44 -0.28 18.58
CA ASN A 334 11.45 0.67 19.05
C ASN A 334 10.82 1.94 19.61
N SER A 335 9.80 2.48 18.94
CA SER A 335 9.11 3.71 19.37
C SER A 335 8.41 3.58 20.74
N MET A 336 8.05 2.36 21.12
CA MET A 336 7.38 2.03 22.38
C MET A 336 8.33 1.56 23.47
N THR A 337 9.63 1.40 23.17
CA THR A 337 10.65 0.90 24.08
C THR A 337 11.50 2.06 24.61
N ALA A 338 11.51 2.24 25.94
CA ALA A 338 12.27 3.31 26.55
C ALA A 338 13.78 3.23 26.21
N GLY A 339 14.36 4.35 25.78
CA GLY A 339 15.79 4.47 25.44
C GLY A 339 16.17 3.97 24.03
N LYS A 340 15.24 3.41 23.27
CA LYS A 340 15.47 3.04 21.87
C LYS A 340 15.26 4.23 20.93
N LYS A 341 16.03 4.26 19.84
CA LYS A 341 15.79 5.12 18.69
C LYS A 341 14.90 4.39 17.69
N LEU A 342 14.13 5.12 16.89
CA LEU A 342 13.27 4.54 15.84
C LEU A 342 14.06 3.62 14.89
N THR A 343 15.34 3.91 14.68
CA THR A 343 16.23 3.21 13.73
C THR A 343 17.09 2.11 14.35
N ASP A 344 16.89 1.76 15.60
CA ASP A 344 17.66 0.67 16.23
C ASP A 344 17.23 -0.71 15.69
N ASP A 345 18.17 -1.66 15.64
CA ASP A 345 17.94 -3.07 15.25
C ASP A 345 17.26 -3.22 13.85
N LEU A 346 17.63 -2.37 12.92
CA LEU A 346 17.17 -2.41 11.52
C LEU A 346 18.25 -3.01 10.57
N ASP A 347 18.99 -4.00 11.08
CA ASP A 347 20.02 -4.67 10.30
C ASP A 347 19.46 -5.25 8.98
N GLY A 348 20.15 -4.98 7.89
CA GLY A 348 19.74 -5.40 6.54
C GLY A 348 18.87 -4.37 5.79
N PHE A 349 18.46 -3.28 6.43
CA PHE A 349 17.78 -2.17 5.77
C PHE A 349 18.69 -0.95 5.62
N HIS A 350 18.56 -0.25 4.50
CA HIS A 350 19.24 1.02 4.29
C HIS A 350 18.47 2.15 4.99
N ILE A 351 19.20 3.05 5.66
CA ILE A 351 18.62 4.25 6.28
C ILE A 351 19.22 5.47 5.58
N ASP A 352 18.36 6.36 5.08
CA ASP A 352 18.78 7.56 4.38
C ASP A 352 19.59 8.48 5.30
N SER A 353 20.66 9.09 4.76
CA SER A 353 21.48 10.01 5.51
C SER A 353 20.72 11.29 5.87
N GLY A 354 20.65 11.62 7.16
CA GLY A 354 20.08 12.87 7.66
C GLY A 354 18.55 12.94 7.68
N VAL A 355 17.85 11.83 7.45
CA VAL A 355 16.39 11.72 7.60
C VAL A 355 16.02 10.31 8.06
N THR A 356 15.00 10.17 8.90
CA THR A 356 14.55 8.86 9.39
C THR A 356 13.67 8.16 8.35
N LYS A 357 14.30 7.76 7.23
CA LYS A 357 13.68 6.95 6.17
C LYS A 357 14.40 5.62 6.05
N ILE A 358 13.67 4.55 6.20
CA ILE A 358 14.12 3.16 6.10
C ILE A 358 13.71 2.63 4.74
N ARG A 359 14.70 2.17 3.94
CA ARG A 359 14.49 1.76 2.56
C ARG A 359 14.40 0.26 2.40
N ILE A 360 13.35 -0.18 1.74
CA ILE A 360 13.11 -1.55 1.35
C ILE A 360 13.52 -1.68 -0.13
N PRO A 361 14.48 -2.54 -0.48
CA PRO A 361 14.96 -2.63 -1.86
C PRO A 361 13.92 -3.27 -2.78
N TYR A 362 13.97 -2.90 -4.05
CA TYR A 362 13.26 -3.58 -5.12
C TYR A 362 14.11 -4.71 -5.74
N SER A 363 13.46 -5.61 -6.47
CA SER A 363 14.13 -6.62 -7.31
C SER A 363 13.30 -6.95 -8.54
N ALA A 364 13.96 -7.31 -9.65
CA ALA A 364 13.26 -7.75 -10.86
C ALA A 364 12.68 -9.17 -10.69
N TYR A 365 11.53 -9.43 -11.31
CA TYR A 365 10.93 -10.75 -11.41
C TYR A 365 10.44 -11.02 -12.85
N LEU A 366 11.06 -11.96 -13.52
CA LEU A 366 10.80 -12.35 -14.92
C LEU A 366 10.34 -13.82 -15.06
N GLY A 367 9.90 -14.41 -13.97
CA GLY A 367 9.54 -15.82 -13.89
C GLY A 367 10.64 -16.68 -13.28
N LYS A 368 10.31 -17.95 -13.02
CA LYS A 368 11.30 -18.94 -12.58
C LYS A 368 12.15 -19.30 -13.79
N GLU A 369 13.48 -19.23 -13.64
CA GLU A 369 14.37 -19.81 -14.64
C GLU A 369 13.99 -21.29 -14.80
N GLU A 370 13.68 -21.72 -16.03
CA GLU A 370 13.60 -23.15 -16.35
C GLU A 370 15.00 -23.74 -16.10
N LYS A 371 15.11 -24.57 -15.04
CA LYS A 371 16.35 -25.29 -14.69
C LYS A 371 16.62 -26.39 -15.67
#